data_453135f1ddbf3a7e73e616516030544e
#
_entry.id   453135f1ddbf3a7e73e616516030544e
#
_cell.length_a   1.000
_cell.length_b   1.000
_cell.length_c   1.000
_cell.angle_alpha   90.00
_cell.angle_beta   90.00
_cell.angle_gamma   90.00
#
_symmetry.space_group_name_H-M   'P 1'
#
loop_
_entity.id
_entity.type
_entity.pdbx_description
1 polymer ?
#
loop_
_entity_poly.entity_id
_entity_poly.type
_entity_poly.pdbx_seq_one_letter_code
_entity_poly.pdbx_strand_id
1 'polypeptide(L)'
;LAFGALAAAVVFVRVPQPNDMARAQVTTFYWNDGQTVLGRMGEANRTNVPLSDVPQPVQHAVLAAEDRDFYEHGGFSPTALARAVWNNVRGGDTQGASTITQQYAKNAFLTQERSYIRKAKELVLSLKIETQISKDEILSNYMNTVYYGRSAYGIEAASQAYFGVPAKDLTVAQGAMLAALLQSPNGLSPTKNPQGLQDRWNYVLDGMVAKGWLTPAERAAQKFPEVKAYTPPANYYQGTDGYLFAAAQRDMLNHGFTEDQLNTEGLNVKTTFDRTAQAAAVDAVTNNSPGGEEEGLRIGLA
;
A
#
# COMPACT_ATOMS: atom_id res chain seq x y z
N LEU A 1 21.10 -30.71 5.46
CA LEU A 1 21.70 -29.67 4.61
C LEU A 1 20.76 -28.45 4.44
N ALA A 2 19.48 -28.63 4.10
CA ALA A 2 18.52 -27.52 3.90
C ALA A 2 18.29 -26.69 5.17
N PHE A 3 18.18 -27.32 6.35
CA PHE A 3 18.04 -26.63 7.62
C PHE A 3 19.29 -25.81 8.02
N GLY A 4 20.49 -26.32 7.73
CA GLY A 4 21.72 -25.59 7.97
C GLY A 4 21.90 -24.37 7.06
N ALA A 5 21.49 -24.46 5.80
CA ALA A 5 21.50 -23.34 4.86
C ALA A 5 20.48 -22.26 5.25
N LEU A 6 19.30 -22.64 5.73
CA LEU A 6 18.28 -21.73 6.21
C LEU A 6 18.75 -20.98 7.47
N ALA A 7 19.35 -21.69 8.43
CA ALA A 7 19.90 -21.10 9.64
C ALA A 7 21.05 -20.12 9.34
N ALA A 8 21.96 -20.47 8.41
CA ALA A 8 23.03 -19.58 7.98
C ALA A 8 22.48 -18.33 7.27
N ALA A 9 21.49 -18.47 6.41
CA ALA A 9 20.85 -17.34 5.72
C ALA A 9 20.22 -16.35 6.72
N VAL A 10 19.60 -16.83 7.80
CA VAL A 10 19.01 -15.99 8.85
C VAL A 10 20.06 -15.12 9.55
N VAL A 11 21.30 -15.62 9.74
CA VAL A 11 22.37 -14.88 10.44
C VAL A 11 22.86 -13.67 9.62
N PHE A 12 23.01 -13.83 8.30
CA PHE A 12 23.65 -12.82 7.45
C PHE A 12 22.72 -11.74 6.88
N VAL A 13 21.40 -11.92 6.93
CA VAL A 13 20.46 -10.92 6.43
C VAL A 13 20.31 -9.79 7.44
N ARG A 14 20.52 -8.53 7.04
CA ARG A 14 20.26 -7.34 7.87
C ARG A 14 18.76 -7.02 7.82
N VAL A 15 18.15 -6.75 8.98
CA VAL A 15 16.78 -6.20 9.05
C VAL A 15 16.88 -4.67 8.95
N PRO A 16 16.41 -4.03 7.87
CA PRO A 16 16.40 -2.57 7.77
C PRO A 16 15.47 -1.91 8.79
N GLN A 17 15.70 -0.63 9.05
CA GLN A 17 14.81 0.16 9.90
C GLN A 17 13.54 0.57 9.13
N PRO A 18 12.40 0.79 9.82
CA PRO A 18 11.13 1.19 9.18
C PRO A 18 11.24 2.43 8.28
N ASN A 19 12.11 3.38 8.64
CA ASN A 19 12.35 4.59 7.83
C ASN A 19 13.12 4.34 6.53
N ASP A 20 13.96 3.30 6.47
CA ASP A 20 14.66 2.92 5.23
C ASP A 20 13.67 2.33 4.22
N MET A 21 12.64 1.67 4.72
CA MET A 21 11.54 1.12 3.93
C MET A 21 10.67 2.20 3.29
N ALA A 22 10.43 3.29 4.01
CA ALA A 22 9.62 4.40 3.51
C ALA A 22 10.20 5.00 2.22
N ARG A 23 11.54 5.06 2.12
CA ARG A 23 12.26 5.56 0.96
C ARG A 23 12.30 4.56 -0.20
N ALA A 24 12.30 3.27 0.10
CA ALA A 24 12.40 2.21 -0.91
C ALA A 24 11.12 2.00 -1.74
N GLN A 25 9.99 2.59 -1.32
CA GLN A 25 8.69 2.42 -1.97
C GLN A 25 8.28 3.61 -2.85
N VAL A 26 9.12 4.64 -2.96
CA VAL A 26 8.83 5.82 -3.79
C VAL A 26 9.27 5.56 -5.23
N THR A 27 8.33 5.39 -6.13
CA THR A 27 8.62 5.37 -7.56
C THR A 27 8.98 6.78 -8.03
N THR A 28 10.18 6.91 -8.58
CA THR A 28 10.71 8.19 -9.06
C THR A 28 10.77 8.18 -10.58
N PHE A 29 10.17 9.20 -11.19
CA PHE A 29 10.26 9.46 -12.62
C PHE A 29 11.33 10.52 -12.86
N TYR A 30 12.20 10.27 -13.82
CA TYR A 30 13.29 11.15 -14.19
C TYR A 30 13.10 11.68 -15.61
N TRP A 31 13.61 12.87 -15.88
CA TRP A 31 13.82 13.38 -17.22
C TRP A 31 14.77 12.45 -18.00
N ASN A 32 14.95 12.73 -19.30
CA ASN A 32 15.81 11.92 -20.19
C ASN A 32 17.28 11.85 -19.76
N ASP A 33 17.74 12.75 -18.89
CA ASP A 33 19.08 12.70 -18.29
C ASP A 33 19.25 11.56 -17.28
N GLY A 34 18.15 11.01 -16.74
CA GLY A 34 18.13 9.96 -15.72
C GLY A 34 18.59 10.41 -14.33
N GLN A 35 18.72 11.73 -14.11
CA GLN A 35 19.18 12.32 -12.84
C GLN A 35 18.20 13.35 -12.30
N THR A 36 17.66 14.21 -13.15
CA THR A 36 16.70 15.24 -12.76
C THR A 36 15.33 14.60 -12.54
N VAL A 37 14.75 14.82 -11.37
CA VAL A 37 13.43 14.28 -11.03
C VAL A 37 12.34 15.04 -11.76
N LEU A 38 11.50 14.33 -12.51
CA LEU A 38 10.28 14.84 -13.13
C LEU A 38 9.11 14.74 -12.13
N GLY A 39 9.06 13.63 -11.38
CA GLY A 39 8.00 13.39 -10.42
C GLY A 39 8.20 12.14 -9.56
N ARG A 40 7.43 12.02 -8.49
CA ARG A 40 7.46 10.88 -7.59
C ARG A 40 6.06 10.37 -7.30
N MET A 41 5.91 9.04 -7.22
CA MET A 41 4.71 8.36 -6.74
C MET A 41 5.04 7.64 -5.43
N GLY A 42 4.07 7.60 -4.51
CA GLY A 42 4.29 6.96 -3.21
C GLY A 42 4.97 7.87 -2.18
N GLU A 43 5.25 9.14 -2.52
CA GLU A 43 5.60 10.16 -1.52
C GLU A 43 4.36 10.46 -0.68
N ALA A 44 4.12 9.61 0.32
CA ALA A 44 3.01 9.76 1.22
C ALA A 44 3.39 10.68 2.38
N ASN A 45 2.43 11.47 2.84
CA ASN A 45 2.42 12.03 4.17
C ASN A 45 2.39 10.87 5.18
N ARG A 46 3.57 10.31 5.51
CA ARG A 46 3.68 9.30 6.55
C ARG A 46 3.86 9.99 7.87
N THR A 47 2.86 9.86 8.70
CA THR A 47 2.97 10.13 10.13
C THR A 47 2.93 8.77 10.81
N ASN A 48 4.08 8.34 11.35
CA ASN A 48 4.09 7.13 12.17
C ASN A 48 3.40 7.44 13.49
N VAL A 49 2.47 6.59 13.87
CA VAL A 49 1.78 6.65 15.16
C VAL A 49 2.18 5.44 16.00
N PRO A 50 2.39 5.60 17.31
CA PRO A 50 2.59 4.48 18.22
C PRO A 50 1.41 3.51 18.14
N LEU A 51 1.64 2.21 18.30
CA LEU A 51 0.56 1.22 18.32
C LEU A 51 -0.47 1.51 19.43
N SER A 52 -0.02 2.08 20.55
CA SER A 52 -0.89 2.52 21.66
C SER A 52 -1.91 3.58 21.27
N ASP A 53 -1.62 4.36 20.23
CA ASP A 53 -2.51 5.42 19.73
C ASP A 53 -3.52 4.90 18.70
N VAL A 54 -3.36 3.65 18.25
CA VAL A 54 -4.34 2.99 17.39
C VAL A 54 -5.32 2.22 18.28
N PRO A 55 -6.63 2.48 18.20
CA PRO A 55 -7.61 1.77 19.03
C PRO A 55 -7.49 0.25 18.90
N GLN A 56 -7.53 -0.47 20.01
CA GLN A 56 -7.39 -1.93 20.01
C GLN A 56 -8.37 -2.63 19.05
N PRO A 57 -9.65 -2.23 18.93
CA PRO A 57 -10.54 -2.84 17.93
C PRO A 57 -10.07 -2.65 16.48
N VAL A 58 -9.34 -1.57 16.16
CA VAL A 58 -8.76 -1.34 14.84
C VAL A 58 -7.57 -2.27 14.59
N GLN A 59 -6.73 -2.47 15.61
CA GLN A 59 -5.66 -3.48 15.56
C GLN A 59 -6.25 -4.87 15.32
N HIS A 60 -7.29 -5.25 16.07
CA HIS A 60 -8.01 -6.52 15.91
C HIS A 60 -8.63 -6.68 14.52
N ALA A 61 -9.13 -5.60 13.91
CA ALA A 61 -9.65 -5.64 12.55
C ALA A 61 -8.56 -5.98 11.53
N VAL A 62 -7.35 -5.39 11.66
CA VAL A 62 -6.20 -5.72 10.81
C VAL A 62 -5.78 -7.18 10.99
N LEU A 63 -5.72 -7.66 12.22
CA LEU A 63 -5.43 -9.07 12.52
C LEU A 63 -6.51 -10.00 11.95
N ALA A 64 -7.79 -9.64 12.07
CA ALA A 64 -8.90 -10.43 11.55
C ALA A 64 -8.89 -10.54 10.02
N ALA A 65 -8.43 -9.47 9.34
CA ALA A 65 -8.31 -9.41 7.90
C ALA A 65 -7.17 -10.26 7.37
N GLU A 66 -5.99 -10.19 8.02
CA GLU A 66 -4.73 -10.64 7.46
C GLU A 66 -4.13 -11.85 8.17
N ASP A 67 -4.21 -11.91 9.52
CA ASP A 67 -3.50 -12.94 10.28
C ASP A 67 -4.12 -13.14 11.68
N ARG A 68 -5.19 -13.92 11.76
CA ARG A 68 -5.97 -14.10 12.99
C ARG A 68 -5.19 -14.72 14.15
N ASP A 69 -4.16 -15.48 13.83
CA ASP A 69 -3.34 -16.21 14.81
C ASP A 69 -1.94 -15.55 14.96
N PHE A 70 -1.81 -14.26 14.59
CA PHE A 70 -0.54 -13.53 14.54
C PHE A 70 0.28 -13.64 15.81
N TYR A 71 -0.32 -13.52 16.98
CA TYR A 71 0.37 -13.63 18.27
C TYR A 71 0.71 -15.07 18.68
N GLU A 72 0.18 -16.07 17.96
CA GLU A 72 0.30 -17.49 18.31
C GLU A 72 1.42 -18.22 17.53
N HIS A 73 1.93 -17.61 16.44
CA HIS A 73 2.97 -18.21 15.59
C HIS A 73 4.20 -17.32 15.43
N GLY A 74 5.35 -17.91 15.02
CA GLY A 74 6.63 -17.22 14.84
C GLY A 74 6.95 -16.93 13.36
N GLY A 75 6.28 -15.95 12.73
CA GLY A 75 6.57 -15.50 11.34
C GLY A 75 6.15 -16.46 10.23
N PHE A 76 5.76 -17.68 10.57
CA PHE A 76 5.21 -18.68 9.67
C PHE A 76 4.07 -19.41 10.35
N SER A 77 2.94 -19.55 9.67
CA SER A 77 1.76 -20.26 10.18
C SER A 77 1.48 -21.51 9.34
N PRO A 78 1.84 -22.70 9.83
CA PRO A 78 1.49 -23.96 9.16
C PRO A 78 -0.01 -24.16 9.01
N THR A 79 -0.78 -23.70 9.97
CA THR A 79 -2.25 -23.78 10.00
C THR A 79 -2.87 -22.87 8.93
N ALA A 80 -2.34 -21.65 8.75
CA ALA A 80 -2.77 -20.74 7.69
C ALA A 80 -2.46 -21.33 6.29
N LEU A 81 -1.29 -21.94 6.13
CA LEU A 81 -0.91 -22.61 4.88
C LEU A 81 -1.84 -23.79 4.58
N ALA A 82 -2.11 -24.67 5.57
CA ALA A 82 -3.02 -25.80 5.43
C ALA A 82 -4.45 -25.34 5.09
N ARG A 83 -4.92 -24.26 5.72
CA ARG A 83 -6.23 -23.64 5.46
C ARG A 83 -6.31 -23.09 4.04
N ALA A 84 -5.28 -22.39 3.57
CA ALA A 84 -5.22 -21.83 2.22
C ALA A 84 -5.23 -22.94 1.16
N VAL A 85 -4.46 -24.00 1.34
CA VAL A 85 -4.46 -25.17 0.44
C VAL A 85 -5.84 -25.82 0.41
N TRP A 86 -6.47 -26.02 1.56
CA TRP A 86 -7.79 -26.63 1.68
C TRP A 86 -8.89 -25.82 0.99
N ASN A 87 -8.87 -24.48 1.18
CA ASN A 87 -9.83 -23.58 0.54
C ASN A 87 -9.64 -23.51 -0.98
N ASN A 88 -8.38 -23.48 -1.45
CA ASN A 88 -8.10 -23.49 -2.89
C ASN A 88 -8.58 -24.78 -3.57
N VAL A 89 -8.44 -25.94 -2.91
CA VAL A 89 -8.93 -27.22 -3.45
C VAL A 89 -10.46 -27.28 -3.52
N ARG A 90 -11.16 -26.56 -2.62
CA ARG A 90 -12.64 -26.52 -2.58
C ARG A 90 -13.27 -25.40 -3.41
N GLY A 91 -12.47 -24.63 -4.15
CA GLY A 91 -12.99 -23.51 -4.96
C GLY A 91 -13.51 -22.33 -4.14
N GLY A 92 -13.09 -22.20 -2.87
CA GLY A 92 -13.40 -21.05 -2.04
C GLY A 92 -12.50 -19.85 -2.37
N ASP A 93 -12.89 -18.68 -1.84
CA ASP A 93 -12.11 -17.45 -1.98
C ASP A 93 -10.66 -17.65 -1.55
N THR A 94 -9.74 -17.13 -2.37
CA THR A 94 -8.29 -17.20 -2.12
C THR A 94 -7.96 -16.41 -0.84
N GLN A 95 -7.91 -17.11 0.29
CA GLN A 95 -7.38 -16.54 1.53
C GLN A 95 -5.85 -16.47 1.42
N GLY A 96 -5.29 -15.31 1.77
CA GLY A 96 -3.85 -15.13 1.82
C GLY A 96 -3.20 -16.07 2.85
N ALA A 97 -2.26 -16.89 2.39
CA ALA A 97 -1.48 -17.77 3.27
C ALA A 97 -0.29 -17.06 3.91
N SER A 98 -0.06 -15.78 3.58
CA SER A 98 1.08 -14.99 4.08
C SER A 98 0.73 -14.33 5.39
N THR A 99 1.62 -14.46 6.37
CA THR A 99 1.48 -13.80 7.69
C THR A 99 1.76 -12.30 7.59
N ILE A 100 1.33 -11.52 8.59
CA ILE A 100 1.66 -10.09 8.70
C ILE A 100 3.18 -9.89 8.64
N THR A 101 3.96 -10.71 9.34
CA THR A 101 5.42 -10.61 9.31
C THR A 101 6.01 -10.87 7.93
N GLN A 102 5.45 -11.81 7.15
CA GLN A 102 5.87 -12.06 5.77
C GLN A 102 5.50 -10.90 4.85
N GLN A 103 4.31 -10.32 5.03
CA GLN A 103 3.90 -9.13 4.27
C GLN A 103 4.77 -7.92 4.61
N TYR A 104 5.06 -7.71 5.89
CA TYR A 104 6.00 -6.71 6.34
C TYR A 104 7.39 -6.93 5.74
N ALA A 105 7.93 -8.16 5.81
CA ALA A 105 9.19 -8.53 5.18
C ALA A 105 9.19 -8.28 3.66
N LYS A 106 8.11 -8.65 2.97
CA LYS A 106 7.96 -8.40 1.53
C LYS A 106 7.98 -6.91 1.20
N ASN A 107 7.17 -6.12 1.88
CA ASN A 107 7.01 -4.68 1.60
C ASN A 107 8.27 -3.88 1.96
N ALA A 108 9.02 -4.39 2.92
CA ALA A 108 10.19 -3.75 3.49
C ALA A 108 11.50 -4.01 2.76
N PHE A 109 11.64 -5.16 2.12
CA PHE A 109 12.95 -5.72 1.82
C PHE A 109 13.09 -6.27 0.40
N LEU A 110 12.02 -6.44 -0.35
CA LEU A 110 12.07 -7.22 -1.55
C LEU A 110 11.54 -6.46 -2.76
N THR A 111 12.32 -6.52 -3.85
CA THR A 111 11.82 -6.18 -5.19
C THR A 111 10.71 -7.15 -5.59
N GLN A 112 9.72 -6.69 -6.33
CA GLN A 112 8.49 -7.44 -6.60
C GLN A 112 8.60 -8.49 -7.71
N GLU A 113 9.79 -8.96 -8.04
CA GLU A 113 9.93 -10.10 -8.94
C GLU A 113 9.19 -11.32 -8.38
N ARG A 114 8.21 -11.80 -9.10
CA ARG A 114 7.47 -13.00 -8.74
C ARG A 114 8.35 -14.23 -8.95
N SER A 115 9.13 -14.61 -7.95
CA SER A 115 9.97 -15.80 -8.01
C SER A 115 9.87 -16.64 -6.73
N TYR A 116 10.08 -17.93 -6.85
CA TYR A 116 10.17 -18.83 -5.69
C TYR A 116 11.33 -18.44 -4.77
N ILE A 117 12.40 -17.88 -5.34
CA ILE A 117 13.57 -17.38 -4.58
C ILE A 117 13.15 -16.22 -3.69
N ARG A 118 12.34 -15.29 -4.21
CA ARG A 118 11.79 -14.19 -3.41
C ARG A 118 10.94 -14.73 -2.26
N LYS A 119 10.06 -15.71 -2.53
CA LYS A 119 9.20 -16.29 -1.47
C LYS A 119 10.02 -16.99 -0.38
N ALA A 120 11.12 -17.63 -0.74
CA ALA A 120 12.06 -18.19 0.22
C ALA A 120 12.76 -17.10 1.05
N LYS A 121 13.17 -15.98 0.43
CA LYS A 121 13.72 -14.82 1.14
C LYS A 121 12.72 -14.19 2.10
N GLU A 122 11.45 -14.03 1.71
CA GLU A 122 10.39 -13.55 2.60
C GLU A 122 10.28 -14.41 3.87
N LEU A 123 10.28 -15.73 3.69
CA LEU A 123 10.19 -16.66 4.83
C LEU A 123 11.39 -16.53 5.77
N VAL A 124 12.62 -16.55 5.21
CA VAL A 124 13.85 -16.41 6.02
C VAL A 124 13.83 -15.09 6.77
N LEU A 125 13.42 -14.03 6.11
CA LEU A 125 13.41 -12.70 6.68
C LEU A 125 12.31 -12.54 7.75
N SER A 126 11.13 -13.11 7.53
CA SER A 126 10.06 -13.11 8.53
C SER A 126 10.48 -13.83 9.81
N LEU A 127 11.13 -14.99 9.68
CA LEU A 127 11.68 -15.70 10.84
C LEU A 127 12.71 -14.86 11.61
N LYS A 128 13.59 -14.16 10.88
CA LYS A 128 14.59 -13.29 11.50
C LYS A 128 13.98 -12.09 12.20
N ILE A 129 13.01 -11.41 11.58
CA ILE A 129 12.29 -10.28 12.18
C ILE A 129 11.69 -10.70 13.52
N GLU A 130 11.01 -11.85 13.57
CA GLU A 130 10.37 -12.38 14.78
C GLU A 130 11.38 -12.70 15.92
N THR A 131 12.65 -12.89 15.58
CA THR A 131 13.70 -13.08 16.62
C THR A 131 14.30 -11.77 17.13
N GLN A 132 14.07 -10.64 16.45
CA GLN A 132 14.73 -9.37 16.74
C GLN A 132 13.81 -8.32 17.33
N ILE A 133 12.53 -8.33 16.95
CA ILE A 133 11.54 -7.35 17.39
C ILE A 133 10.26 -8.03 17.86
N SER A 134 9.55 -7.37 18.77
CA SER A 134 8.32 -7.91 19.36
C SER A 134 7.16 -7.96 18.36
N LYS A 135 6.15 -8.78 18.65
CA LYS A 135 4.91 -8.82 17.85
C LYS A 135 4.23 -7.46 17.76
N ASP A 136 4.17 -6.72 18.84
CA ASP A 136 3.58 -5.37 18.85
C ASP A 136 4.37 -4.41 17.97
N GLU A 137 5.68 -4.51 17.94
CA GLU A 137 6.54 -3.71 17.09
C GLU A 137 6.37 -4.10 15.61
N ILE A 138 6.25 -5.40 15.30
CA ILE A 138 5.94 -5.87 13.94
C ILE A 138 4.59 -5.33 13.47
N LEU A 139 3.55 -5.44 14.30
CA LEU A 139 2.22 -4.93 13.98
C LEU A 139 2.22 -3.41 13.80
N SER A 140 2.89 -2.69 14.70
CA SER A 140 3.07 -1.23 14.60
C SER A 140 3.73 -0.83 13.30
N ASN A 141 4.84 -1.46 12.95
CA ASN A 141 5.59 -1.20 11.73
C ASN A 141 4.77 -1.55 10.48
N TYR A 142 4.06 -2.66 10.49
CA TYR A 142 3.16 -3.06 9.41
C TYR A 142 2.06 -2.02 9.19
N MET A 143 1.32 -1.67 10.24
CA MET A 143 0.21 -0.70 10.16
C MET A 143 0.67 0.69 9.74
N ASN A 144 1.90 1.08 10.08
CA ASN A 144 2.49 2.37 9.70
C ASN A 144 3.09 2.39 8.29
N THR A 145 3.28 1.24 7.64
CA THR A 145 3.99 1.17 6.35
C THR A 145 3.17 0.61 5.20
N VAL A 146 2.14 -0.19 5.48
CA VAL A 146 1.33 -0.82 4.44
C VAL A 146 0.50 0.22 3.66
N TYR A 147 0.29 -0.06 2.38
CA TYR A 147 -0.51 0.76 1.50
C TYR A 147 -2.00 0.47 1.65
N TYR A 148 -2.82 1.51 1.83
CA TYR A 148 -4.28 1.43 2.01
C TYR A 148 -5.08 1.93 0.81
N GLY A 149 -4.44 2.33 -0.27
CA GLY A 149 -5.09 3.05 -1.38
C GLY A 149 -5.07 4.56 -1.20
N ARG A 150 -5.58 5.32 -2.18
CA ARG A 150 -5.64 6.80 -2.16
C ARG A 150 -4.29 7.46 -1.86
N SER A 151 -3.18 6.87 -2.31
CA SER A 151 -1.82 7.31 -1.99
C SER A 151 -1.53 7.36 -0.48
N ALA A 152 -2.28 6.62 0.34
CA ALA A 152 -2.13 6.58 1.79
C ALA A 152 -1.28 5.38 2.22
N TYR A 153 -0.12 5.65 2.77
CA TYR A 153 0.76 4.68 3.39
C TYR A 153 0.72 4.85 4.91
N GLY A 154 0.42 3.79 5.61
CA GLY A 154 0.22 3.79 7.04
C GLY A 154 -1.18 4.20 7.47
N ILE A 155 -1.52 3.76 8.69
CA ILE A 155 -2.88 3.88 9.25
C ILE A 155 -3.31 5.34 9.48
N GLU A 156 -2.40 6.23 9.85
CA GLU A 156 -2.71 7.65 10.05
C GLU A 156 -3.07 8.31 8.72
N ALA A 157 -2.24 8.12 7.68
CA ALA A 157 -2.52 8.67 6.36
C ALA A 157 -3.82 8.10 5.78
N ALA A 158 -4.09 6.81 6.00
CA ALA A 158 -5.33 6.16 5.57
C ALA A 158 -6.55 6.73 6.30
N SER A 159 -6.46 6.90 7.62
CA SER A 159 -7.53 7.50 8.43
C SER A 159 -7.91 8.90 7.92
N GLN A 160 -6.91 9.73 7.66
CA GLN A 160 -7.11 11.07 7.10
C GLN A 160 -7.69 11.05 5.68
N ALA A 161 -7.19 10.15 4.81
CA ALA A 161 -7.60 10.08 3.41
C ALA A 161 -9.04 9.55 3.23
N TYR A 162 -9.48 8.65 4.10
CA TYR A 162 -10.79 8.03 3.99
C TYR A 162 -11.85 8.68 4.88
N PHE A 163 -11.47 9.20 6.06
CA PHE A 163 -12.44 9.68 7.04
C PHE A 163 -12.16 11.11 7.52
N GLY A 164 -10.95 11.63 7.34
CA GLY A 164 -10.56 12.97 7.80
C GLY A 164 -10.39 13.07 9.31
N VAL A 165 -10.12 11.95 9.98
CA VAL A 165 -9.87 11.88 11.43
C VAL A 165 -8.50 11.25 11.71
N PRO A 166 -7.85 11.55 12.84
CA PRO A 166 -6.62 10.88 13.22
C PRO A 166 -6.87 9.40 13.55
N ALA A 167 -5.85 8.56 13.41
CA ALA A 167 -5.96 7.10 13.61
C ALA A 167 -6.49 6.73 15.01
N LYS A 168 -6.18 7.51 16.03
CA LYS A 168 -6.65 7.31 17.41
C LYS A 168 -8.16 7.43 17.58
N ASP A 169 -8.83 8.12 16.66
CA ASP A 169 -10.28 8.38 16.71
C ASP A 169 -11.07 7.44 15.78
N LEU A 170 -10.41 6.45 15.16
CA LEU A 170 -11.06 5.47 14.31
C LEU A 170 -12.06 4.61 15.10
N THR A 171 -13.26 4.49 14.57
CA THR A 171 -14.28 3.55 15.06
C THR A 171 -14.00 2.12 14.60
N VAL A 172 -14.67 1.14 15.21
CA VAL A 172 -14.61 -0.28 14.78
C VAL A 172 -14.95 -0.42 13.30
N ALA A 173 -16.04 0.21 12.85
CA ALA A 173 -16.49 0.14 11.45
C ALA A 173 -15.45 0.71 10.47
N GLN A 174 -14.85 1.85 10.82
CA GLN A 174 -13.80 2.49 10.02
C GLN A 174 -12.52 1.65 9.99
N GLY A 175 -12.07 1.14 11.14
CA GLY A 175 -10.92 0.25 11.21
C GLY A 175 -11.11 -1.03 10.40
N ALA A 176 -12.29 -1.65 10.46
CA ALA A 176 -12.63 -2.83 9.67
C ALA A 176 -12.65 -2.53 8.15
N MET A 177 -13.06 -1.33 7.75
CA MET A 177 -13.02 -0.93 6.33
C MET A 177 -11.57 -0.72 5.86
N LEU A 178 -10.73 -0.05 6.64
CA LEU A 178 -9.31 0.08 6.30
C LEU A 178 -8.62 -1.29 6.22
N ALA A 179 -8.92 -2.18 7.16
CA ALA A 179 -8.40 -3.55 7.15
C ALA A 179 -8.86 -4.34 5.91
N ALA A 180 -10.11 -4.15 5.47
CA ALA A 180 -10.64 -4.78 4.26
C ALA A 180 -9.89 -4.35 2.98
N LEU A 181 -9.42 -3.10 2.91
CA LEU A 181 -8.66 -2.58 1.78
C LEU A 181 -7.30 -3.26 1.60
N LEU A 182 -6.68 -3.78 2.66
CA LEU A 182 -5.33 -4.37 2.63
C LEU A 182 -5.20 -5.51 1.62
N GLN A 183 -6.27 -6.26 1.38
CA GLN A 183 -6.26 -7.35 0.39
C GLN A 183 -6.00 -6.86 -1.02
N SER A 184 -6.60 -5.72 -1.41
CA SER A 184 -6.46 -5.12 -2.74
C SER A 184 -6.82 -3.63 -2.67
N PRO A 185 -5.91 -2.74 -2.25
CA PRO A 185 -6.22 -1.35 -1.95
C PRO A 185 -6.83 -0.56 -3.09
N ASN A 186 -6.40 -0.84 -4.32
CA ASN A 186 -6.96 -0.19 -5.53
C ASN A 186 -8.15 -0.96 -6.12
N GLY A 187 -8.20 -2.29 -5.95
CA GLY A 187 -9.27 -3.14 -6.46
C GLY A 187 -10.55 -3.09 -5.62
N LEU A 188 -10.41 -2.93 -4.30
CA LEU A 188 -11.52 -2.78 -3.34
C LEU A 188 -11.83 -1.31 -3.01
N SER A 189 -11.48 -0.39 -3.90
CA SER A 189 -11.75 1.03 -3.71
C SER A 189 -13.26 1.30 -3.54
N PRO A 190 -13.66 2.20 -2.61
CA PRO A 190 -15.07 2.55 -2.40
C PRO A 190 -15.78 3.07 -3.66
N THR A 191 -15.04 3.61 -4.62
CA THR A 191 -15.56 4.13 -5.88
C THR A 191 -15.54 3.12 -7.02
N LYS A 192 -14.56 2.20 -7.05
CA LYS A 192 -14.40 1.21 -8.13
C LYS A 192 -15.19 -0.08 -7.85
N ASN A 193 -15.23 -0.53 -6.60
CA ASN A 193 -15.88 -1.79 -6.21
C ASN A 193 -16.48 -1.69 -4.79
N PRO A 194 -17.54 -0.90 -4.60
CA PRO A 194 -18.13 -0.69 -3.28
C PRO A 194 -18.70 -1.98 -2.67
N GLN A 195 -19.32 -2.85 -3.50
CA GLN A 195 -19.90 -4.11 -3.03
C GLN A 195 -18.80 -5.08 -2.55
N GLY A 196 -17.75 -5.27 -3.34
CA GLY A 196 -16.63 -6.14 -2.92
C GLY A 196 -15.93 -5.63 -1.66
N LEU A 197 -15.83 -4.31 -1.49
CA LEU A 197 -15.32 -3.73 -0.25
C LEU A 197 -16.25 -4.00 0.94
N GLN A 198 -17.56 -3.87 0.76
CA GLN A 198 -18.54 -4.17 1.81
C GLN A 198 -18.55 -5.65 2.18
N ASP A 199 -18.43 -6.54 1.20
CA ASP A 199 -18.34 -7.98 1.45
C ASP A 199 -17.07 -8.33 2.25
N ARG A 200 -15.93 -7.72 1.88
CA ARG A 200 -14.68 -7.88 2.61
C ARG A 200 -14.73 -7.27 4.02
N TRP A 201 -15.39 -6.12 4.19
CA TRP A 201 -15.65 -5.50 5.49
C TRP A 201 -16.46 -6.44 6.40
N ASN A 202 -17.52 -7.07 5.88
CA ASN A 202 -18.28 -8.08 6.61
C ASN A 202 -17.39 -9.25 7.05
N TYR A 203 -16.55 -9.77 6.13
CA TYR A 203 -15.60 -10.83 6.43
C TYR A 203 -14.65 -10.47 7.60
N VAL A 204 -14.18 -9.22 7.66
CA VAL A 204 -13.31 -8.73 8.75
C VAL A 204 -14.05 -8.73 10.06
N LEU A 205 -15.26 -8.15 10.11
CA LEU A 205 -16.07 -8.10 11.34
C LEU A 205 -16.47 -9.50 11.83
N ASP A 206 -16.83 -10.40 10.92
CA ASP A 206 -17.15 -11.80 11.25
C ASP A 206 -15.90 -12.53 11.78
N GLY A 207 -14.73 -12.20 11.26
CA GLY A 207 -13.44 -12.66 11.78
C GLY A 207 -13.15 -12.18 13.20
N MET A 208 -13.49 -10.92 13.50
CA MET A 208 -13.37 -10.36 14.86
C MET A 208 -14.31 -11.08 15.84
N VAL A 209 -15.54 -11.41 15.42
CA VAL A 209 -16.47 -12.21 16.24
C VAL A 209 -15.92 -13.61 16.49
N ALA A 210 -15.40 -14.27 15.44
CA ALA A 210 -14.84 -15.62 15.56
C ALA A 210 -13.65 -15.71 16.52
N LYS A 211 -12.89 -14.62 16.70
CA LYS A 211 -11.77 -14.51 17.65
C LYS A 211 -12.21 -13.97 19.03
N GLY A 212 -13.50 -13.66 19.21
CA GLY A 212 -13.99 -13.08 20.46
C GLY A 212 -13.59 -11.63 20.71
N TRP A 213 -13.11 -10.94 19.68
CA TRP A 213 -12.71 -9.51 19.73
C TRP A 213 -13.90 -8.56 19.55
N LEU A 214 -15.04 -9.10 19.13
CA LEU A 214 -16.31 -8.40 18.98
C LEU A 214 -17.44 -9.37 19.36
N THR A 215 -18.41 -8.90 20.09
CA THR A 215 -19.61 -9.71 20.36
C THR A 215 -20.55 -9.74 19.14
N PRO A 216 -21.40 -10.76 18.99
CA PRO A 216 -22.41 -10.78 17.93
C PRO A 216 -23.33 -9.55 17.94
N ALA A 217 -23.65 -9.01 19.11
CA ALA A 217 -24.50 -7.82 19.26
C ALA A 217 -23.78 -6.56 18.75
N GLU A 218 -22.50 -6.38 19.13
CA GLU A 218 -21.68 -5.28 18.62
C GLU A 218 -21.49 -5.39 17.12
N ARG A 219 -21.28 -6.60 16.58
CA ARG A 219 -21.20 -6.86 15.14
C ARG A 219 -22.48 -6.43 14.41
N ALA A 220 -23.65 -6.80 14.94
CA ALA A 220 -24.93 -6.46 14.35
C ALA A 220 -25.22 -4.94 14.36
N ALA A 221 -24.64 -4.21 15.31
CA ALA A 221 -24.76 -2.76 15.41
C ALA A 221 -23.84 -2.01 14.42
N GLN A 222 -22.85 -2.67 13.81
CA GLN A 222 -21.94 -2.01 12.87
C GLN A 222 -22.66 -1.68 11.56
N LYS A 223 -22.44 -0.45 11.09
CA LYS A 223 -22.86 0.01 9.77
C LYS A 223 -21.64 0.32 8.95
N PHE A 224 -21.72 0.04 7.65
CA PHE A 224 -20.65 0.40 6.73
C PHE A 224 -20.40 1.91 6.81
N PRO A 225 -19.15 2.37 7.03
CA PRO A 225 -18.87 3.77 7.29
C PRO A 225 -19.01 4.63 6.04
N GLU A 226 -19.45 5.88 6.23
CA GLU A 226 -19.35 6.88 5.19
C GLU A 226 -17.90 7.22 4.90
N VAL A 227 -17.58 7.36 3.63
CA VAL A 227 -16.24 7.61 3.14
C VAL A 227 -16.18 9.02 2.56
N LYS A 228 -15.18 9.79 2.98
CA LYS A 228 -14.91 11.11 2.42
C LYS A 228 -14.72 11.04 0.90
N ALA A 229 -15.30 11.99 0.16
CA ALA A 229 -15.05 12.12 -1.26
C ALA A 229 -13.54 12.19 -1.54
N TYR A 230 -13.06 11.35 -2.46
CA TYR A 230 -11.65 11.37 -2.83
C TYR A 230 -11.44 12.45 -3.87
N THR A 231 -10.74 13.47 -3.46
CA THR A 231 -10.09 14.39 -4.38
C THR A 231 -8.64 13.93 -4.46
N PRO A 232 -8.18 13.40 -5.62
CA PRO A 232 -6.77 13.13 -5.81
C PRO A 232 -5.98 14.38 -5.39
N PRO A 233 -4.84 14.27 -4.72
CA PRO A 233 -3.99 15.42 -4.46
C PRO A 233 -3.87 16.17 -5.78
N ALA A 234 -4.18 17.46 -5.77
CA ALA A 234 -3.92 18.32 -6.93
C ALA A 234 -2.48 18.02 -7.32
N ASN A 235 -2.28 17.55 -8.56
CA ASN A 235 -0.99 17.07 -9.03
C ASN A 235 0.09 17.94 -8.41
N TYR A 236 1.00 17.36 -7.63
CA TYR A 236 2.11 18.08 -6.99
C TYR A 236 2.93 18.86 -8.02
N TYR A 237 2.68 18.56 -9.27
CA TYR A 237 3.28 19.14 -10.45
C TYR A 237 2.22 19.97 -11.16
N GLN A 238 2.30 21.29 -10.96
CA GLN A 238 1.49 22.25 -11.71
C GLN A 238 2.10 22.47 -13.11
N GLY A 239 1.25 22.85 -14.05
CA GLY A 239 1.70 23.18 -15.41
C GLY A 239 2.06 21.96 -16.26
N THR A 240 2.99 22.16 -17.17
CA THR A 240 3.38 21.16 -18.18
C THR A 240 4.07 19.94 -17.59
N ASP A 241 4.83 20.09 -16.51
CA ASP A 241 5.53 18.99 -15.84
C ASP A 241 4.53 17.98 -15.23
N GLY A 242 3.41 18.48 -14.70
CA GLY A 242 2.32 17.62 -14.22
C GLY A 242 1.66 16.80 -15.33
N TYR A 243 1.50 17.41 -16.52
CA TYR A 243 0.99 16.71 -17.68
C TYR A 243 1.95 15.61 -18.16
N LEU A 244 3.25 15.92 -18.26
CA LEU A 244 4.28 14.95 -18.66
C LEU A 244 4.38 13.79 -17.64
N PHE A 245 4.33 14.10 -16.36
CA PHE A 245 4.31 13.09 -15.32
C PHE A 245 3.09 12.16 -15.43
N ALA A 246 1.89 12.72 -15.65
CA ALA A 246 0.67 11.92 -15.85
C ALA A 246 0.75 11.11 -17.17
N ALA A 247 1.37 11.64 -18.21
CA ALA A 247 1.59 10.91 -19.45
C ALA A 247 2.54 9.71 -19.25
N ALA A 248 3.64 9.91 -18.53
CA ALA A 248 4.58 8.83 -18.20
C ALA A 248 3.91 7.72 -17.35
N GLN A 249 3.08 8.09 -16.36
CA GLN A 249 2.31 7.12 -15.57
C GLN A 249 1.38 6.29 -16.45
N ARG A 250 0.64 6.95 -17.35
CA ARG A 250 -0.28 6.29 -18.27
C ARG A 250 0.46 5.35 -19.22
N ASP A 251 1.63 5.74 -19.68
CA ASP A 251 2.46 4.92 -20.55
C ASP A 251 2.92 3.62 -19.82
N MET A 252 3.36 3.73 -18.57
CA MET A 252 3.68 2.57 -17.74
C MET A 252 2.49 1.61 -17.59
N LEU A 253 1.29 2.16 -17.32
CA LEU A 253 0.06 1.34 -17.22
C LEU A 253 -0.26 0.64 -18.55
N ASN A 254 -0.10 1.31 -19.69
CA ASN A 254 -0.31 0.74 -21.03
C ASN A 254 0.71 -0.37 -21.35
N HIS A 255 1.91 -0.31 -20.76
CA HIS A 255 2.95 -1.34 -20.88
C HIS A 255 2.81 -2.47 -19.85
N GLY A 256 1.68 -2.55 -19.15
CA GLY A 256 1.33 -3.68 -18.28
C GLY A 256 1.75 -3.55 -16.82
N PHE A 257 2.30 -2.41 -16.41
CA PHE A 257 2.47 -2.13 -15.00
C PHE A 257 1.10 -1.85 -14.37
N THR A 258 0.93 -2.21 -13.10
CA THR A 258 -0.28 -1.90 -12.34
C THR A 258 -0.12 -0.64 -11.50
N GLU A 259 -1.22 0.03 -11.14
CA GLU A 259 -1.20 1.12 -10.17
C GLU A 259 -0.54 0.70 -8.85
N ASP A 260 -0.76 -0.55 -8.41
CA ASP A 260 -0.12 -1.10 -7.21
C ASP A 260 1.40 -1.13 -7.35
N GLN A 261 1.92 -1.59 -8.48
CA GLN A 261 3.36 -1.63 -8.74
C GLN A 261 3.97 -0.22 -8.73
N LEU A 262 3.35 0.72 -9.42
CA LEU A 262 3.83 2.11 -9.46
C LEU A 262 3.81 2.76 -8.08
N ASN A 263 2.87 2.38 -7.20
CA ASN A 263 2.78 2.94 -5.86
C ASN A 263 3.64 2.22 -4.81
N THR A 264 4.04 0.95 -5.05
CA THR A 264 4.63 0.12 -3.99
C THR A 264 6.02 -0.43 -4.30
N GLU A 265 6.47 -0.43 -5.57
CA GLU A 265 7.71 -1.09 -5.96
C GLU A 265 8.96 -0.19 -5.91
N GLY A 266 8.79 1.12 -5.71
CA GLY A 266 9.94 2.03 -5.64
C GLY A 266 10.75 2.06 -6.94
N LEU A 267 10.05 2.10 -8.08
CA LEU A 267 10.67 2.05 -9.40
C LEU A 267 11.46 3.32 -9.72
N ASN A 268 12.53 3.18 -10.50
CA ASN A 268 13.23 4.29 -11.13
C ASN A 268 12.88 4.30 -12.61
N VAL A 269 12.01 5.23 -13.02
CA VAL A 269 11.50 5.35 -14.37
C VAL A 269 12.22 6.49 -15.08
N LYS A 270 13.07 6.19 -16.04
CA LYS A 270 13.69 7.18 -16.90
C LYS A 270 12.78 7.44 -18.10
N THR A 271 12.27 8.67 -18.23
CA THR A 271 11.45 9.07 -19.37
C THR A 271 12.29 9.49 -20.57
N THR A 272 11.65 9.65 -21.71
CA THR A 272 12.26 10.22 -22.92
C THR A 272 12.09 11.72 -23.01
N PHE A 273 11.42 12.37 -22.05
CA PHE A 273 11.15 13.81 -22.07
C PHE A 273 12.45 14.62 -21.90
N ASP A 274 12.70 15.53 -22.83
CA ASP A 274 13.83 16.45 -22.79
C ASP A 274 13.42 17.77 -22.13
N ARG A 275 14.09 18.10 -21.03
CA ARG A 275 13.76 19.30 -20.25
C ARG A 275 13.98 20.58 -21.00
N THR A 276 15.02 20.63 -21.83
CA THR A 276 15.36 21.84 -22.65
C THR A 276 14.35 22.02 -23.76
N ALA A 277 13.99 20.94 -24.45
CA ALA A 277 12.94 20.96 -25.47
C ALA A 277 11.58 21.36 -24.89
N GLN A 278 11.24 20.83 -23.71
CA GLN A 278 10.00 21.20 -23.03
C GLN A 278 9.96 22.68 -22.65
N ALA A 279 11.05 23.22 -22.10
CA ALA A 279 11.14 24.65 -21.78
C ALA A 279 10.96 25.52 -23.02
N ALA A 280 11.63 25.17 -24.12
CA ALA A 280 11.49 25.89 -25.39
C ALA A 280 10.05 25.82 -25.95
N ALA A 281 9.36 24.67 -25.80
CA ALA A 281 7.96 24.50 -26.18
C ALA A 281 7.02 25.39 -25.35
N VAL A 282 7.23 25.44 -24.04
CA VAL A 282 6.47 26.31 -23.11
C VAL A 282 6.67 27.78 -23.49
N ASP A 283 7.91 28.21 -23.69
CA ASP A 283 8.25 29.61 -24.11
C ASP A 283 7.59 29.95 -25.45
N ALA A 284 7.65 29.06 -26.43
CA ALA A 284 7.03 29.25 -27.70
C ALA A 284 5.50 29.44 -27.62
N VAL A 285 4.83 28.63 -26.84
CA VAL A 285 3.38 28.76 -26.61
C VAL A 285 3.07 30.04 -25.84
N THR A 286 3.78 30.33 -24.74
CA THR A 286 3.54 31.51 -23.91
C THR A 286 3.73 32.82 -24.71
N ASN A 287 4.77 32.89 -25.52
CA ASN A 287 5.13 34.13 -26.29
C ASN A 287 4.26 34.32 -27.54
N ASN A 288 3.60 33.27 -28.04
CA ASN A 288 2.79 33.33 -29.27
C ASN A 288 1.32 33.02 -29.02
N SER A 289 0.89 32.88 -27.75
CA SER A 289 -0.54 32.69 -27.46
C SER A 289 -1.34 33.92 -27.79
N PRO A 290 -2.49 33.79 -28.49
CA PRO A 290 -3.38 34.91 -28.74
C PRO A 290 -3.94 35.46 -27.43
N GLY A 291 -4.13 36.79 -27.38
CA GLY A 291 -4.73 37.51 -26.26
C GLY A 291 -6.11 38.09 -26.63
N GLY A 292 -6.75 38.73 -25.68
CA GLY A 292 -8.01 39.42 -25.91
C GLY A 292 -9.23 38.48 -25.99
N GLU A 293 -10.06 38.60 -27.05
CA GLU A 293 -11.28 37.79 -27.20
C GLU A 293 -11.06 36.27 -27.34
N GLU A 294 -9.79 35.88 -27.61
CA GLU A 294 -9.39 34.45 -27.68
C GLU A 294 -8.85 33.92 -26.36
N GLU A 295 -9.01 34.68 -25.27
CA GLU A 295 -8.67 34.24 -23.91
C GLU A 295 -9.48 33.03 -23.54
N GLY A 296 -8.81 31.93 -23.22
CA GLY A 296 -9.45 30.63 -22.87
C GLY A 296 -9.27 29.53 -23.90
N LEU A 297 -8.67 29.81 -25.05
CA LEU A 297 -8.24 28.77 -26.00
C LEU A 297 -7.17 27.89 -25.36
N ARG A 298 -7.32 26.57 -25.54
CA ARG A 298 -6.31 25.60 -25.11
C ARG A 298 -5.34 25.38 -26.25
N ILE A 299 -4.12 25.90 -26.09
CA ILE A 299 -3.05 25.77 -27.05
C ILE A 299 -2.06 24.71 -26.57
N GLY A 300 -1.63 23.83 -27.47
CA GLY A 300 -0.61 22.82 -27.22
C GLY A 300 0.39 22.76 -28.41
N LEU A 301 1.61 22.35 -28.08
CA LEU A 301 2.65 22.00 -29.03
C LEU A 301 3.00 20.52 -28.83
N ALA A 302 3.04 19.73 -29.91
CA ALA A 302 3.39 18.31 -29.92
C ALA A 302 4.70 18.09 -30.70
#